data_b227eba55027f873d693831ab89ee4a5
#
_entry.id   b227eba55027f873d693831ab89ee4a5
#
_cell.length_a   1.000
_cell.length_b   1.000
_cell.length_c   1.000
_cell.angle_alpha   90.00
_cell.angle_beta   90.00
_cell.angle_gamma   90.00
#
_symmetry.space_group_name_H-M   'P 1'
#
loop_
_entity.id
_entity.type
_entity.pdbx_description
1 polymer ?
#
loop_
_entity_poly.entity_id
_entity_poly.type
_entity_poly.pdbx_seq_one_letter_code
_entity_poly.pdbx_strand_id
1 'polypeptide(L)'
;MVTTTDFFFPNVDDPYLMGKIACANVLSDLYSFGIDECDNMLMLLAASTDMSVEDRAWSTRGLIEGFNDHCKLAGTKVRGGQTVKNPWPIIGGVATSVVKNEDMIMPVNAVPGDVLVLTKPLGTQVCANFHQWIRQPEKWQKIETIATHEEARTAFAYATKSMARLNRTGARLMRKYHAHACTDVTGFGIAGHSDNLAKNQLQPVIFEIHTLPIIEGMRKIDEHLGNNWKLTSGLSAETSGGLLIAMPEAAAKELISEIEEVDKQPAWIIGRVLACEPGENKSVILPNPTIIEVKPNQNFDF
;
A
#
# COMPACT_ATOMS: atom_id res chain seq x y z
N MET A 1 1.83 23.58 5.18
CA MET A 1 1.07 22.57 5.93
C MET A 1 0.50 21.58 4.93
N VAL A 2 0.75 20.30 5.14
CA VAL A 2 0.20 19.19 4.36
C VAL A 2 -0.67 18.33 5.27
N THR A 3 -1.86 17.97 4.83
CA THR A 3 -2.83 17.21 5.61
C THR A 3 -3.49 16.17 4.72
N THR A 4 -3.64 14.95 5.24
CA THR A 4 -4.38 13.88 4.61
C THR A 4 -5.43 13.30 5.54
N THR A 5 -6.47 12.68 4.99
CA THR A 5 -7.53 11.99 5.73
C THR A 5 -7.87 10.70 5.04
N ASP A 6 -7.71 9.61 5.77
CA ASP A 6 -8.05 8.27 5.30
C ASP A 6 -8.81 7.48 6.35
N PHE A 7 -9.80 6.70 5.94
CA PHE A 7 -10.51 5.75 6.79
C PHE A 7 -11.16 4.66 5.95
N PHE A 8 -11.31 3.47 6.52
CA PHE A 8 -11.91 2.34 5.84
C PHE A 8 -12.50 1.30 6.80
N PHE A 9 -13.24 0.37 6.23
CA PHE A 9 -13.74 -0.80 6.93
C PHE A 9 -12.59 -1.80 7.19
N PRO A 10 -12.51 -2.45 8.36
CA PRO A 10 -11.47 -3.44 8.66
C PRO A 10 -11.41 -4.58 7.64
N ASN A 11 -10.21 -4.91 7.19
CA ASN A 11 -9.94 -5.99 6.23
C ASN A 11 -9.12 -7.15 6.82
N VAL A 12 -8.76 -7.06 8.10
CA VAL A 12 -8.18 -8.14 8.90
C VAL A 12 -8.98 -8.36 10.17
N ASP A 13 -9.01 -9.60 10.65
CA ASP A 13 -9.83 -9.99 11.81
C ASP A 13 -9.25 -9.51 13.15
N ASP A 14 -7.91 -9.42 13.26
CA ASP A 14 -7.23 -8.95 14.46
C ASP A 14 -7.31 -7.43 14.56
N PRO A 15 -8.01 -6.87 15.58
CA PRO A 15 -8.19 -5.43 15.69
C PRO A 15 -6.89 -4.67 16.00
N TYR A 16 -5.93 -5.29 16.66
CA TYR A 16 -4.64 -4.65 16.91
C TYR A 16 -3.83 -4.49 15.61
N LEU A 17 -3.77 -5.55 14.80
CA LEU A 17 -3.14 -5.49 13.48
C LEU A 17 -3.88 -4.52 12.55
N MET A 18 -5.21 -4.51 12.61
CA MET A 18 -6.02 -3.55 11.85
C MET A 18 -5.71 -2.11 12.25
N GLY A 19 -5.51 -1.84 13.55
CA GLY A 19 -5.08 -0.53 14.03
C GLY A 19 -3.74 -0.09 13.44
N LYS A 20 -2.76 -1.02 13.37
CA LYS A 20 -1.46 -0.77 12.73
C LYS A 20 -1.60 -0.45 11.23
N ILE A 21 -2.38 -1.25 10.52
CA ILE A 21 -2.62 -1.05 9.07
C ILE A 21 -3.27 0.32 8.82
N ALA A 22 -4.27 0.68 9.62
CA ALA A 22 -4.93 1.97 9.49
C ALA A 22 -3.97 3.15 9.70
N CYS A 23 -3.11 3.08 10.71
CA CYS A 23 -2.08 4.09 10.93
C CYS A 23 -1.09 4.18 9.76
N ALA A 24 -0.61 3.03 9.26
CA ALA A 24 0.30 2.98 8.12
C ALA A 24 -0.33 3.60 6.86
N ASN A 25 -1.61 3.30 6.61
CA ASN A 25 -2.34 3.84 5.47
C ASN A 25 -2.53 5.36 5.57
N VAL A 26 -2.96 5.86 6.75
CA VAL A 26 -3.14 7.32 6.97
C VAL A 26 -1.84 8.10 6.78
N LEU A 27 -0.70 7.53 7.17
CA LEU A 27 0.61 8.18 7.00
C LEU A 27 1.14 8.08 5.56
N SER A 28 0.63 7.14 4.77
CA SER A 28 1.19 6.82 3.44
C SER A 28 1.14 7.99 2.47
N ASP A 29 0.08 8.80 2.51
CA ASP A 29 -0.03 10.00 1.68
C ASP A 29 1.07 11.04 2.00
N LEU A 30 1.40 11.25 3.29
CA LEU A 30 2.53 12.12 3.64
C LEU A 30 3.84 11.54 3.11
N TYR A 31 4.01 10.22 3.24
CA TYR A 31 5.19 9.53 2.75
C TYR A 31 5.35 9.61 1.23
N SER A 32 4.25 9.66 0.47
CA SER A 32 4.28 9.82 -0.99
C SER A 32 4.86 11.16 -1.43
N PHE A 33 4.79 12.19 -0.57
CA PHE A 33 5.45 13.47 -0.76
C PHE A 33 6.88 13.54 -0.18
N GLY A 34 7.45 12.41 0.25
CA GLY A 34 8.77 12.40 0.90
C GLY A 34 8.75 12.93 2.33
N ILE A 35 7.59 13.19 2.92
CA ILE A 35 7.44 13.71 4.27
C ILE A 35 7.45 12.54 5.25
N ASP A 36 8.56 12.32 5.94
CA ASP A 36 8.79 11.19 6.84
C ASP A 36 8.48 11.48 8.33
N GLU A 37 8.02 12.70 8.62
CA GLU A 37 7.58 13.14 9.95
C GLU A 37 6.11 13.57 9.93
N CYS A 38 5.37 13.26 11.00
CA CYS A 38 3.99 13.66 11.20
C CYS A 38 3.87 14.41 12.51
N ASP A 39 3.54 15.71 12.44
CA ASP A 39 3.45 16.59 13.63
C ASP A 39 2.20 16.32 14.45
N ASN A 40 1.09 15.97 13.79
CA ASN A 40 -0.21 15.78 14.43
C ASN A 40 -0.98 14.63 13.78
N MET A 41 -1.38 13.66 14.62
CA MET A 41 -2.26 12.57 14.23
C MET A 41 -3.58 12.66 14.98
N LEU A 42 -4.69 12.67 14.25
CA LEU A 42 -6.03 12.50 14.80
C LEU A 42 -6.57 11.14 14.40
N MET A 43 -7.15 10.39 15.34
CA MET A 43 -7.74 9.08 15.08
C MET A 43 -9.25 9.23 14.84
N LEU A 44 -9.75 8.61 13.78
CA LEU A 44 -11.18 8.50 13.46
C LEU A 44 -11.62 7.04 13.70
N LEU A 45 -12.63 6.85 14.53
CA LEU A 45 -13.09 5.53 14.92
C LEU A 45 -14.62 5.47 14.97
N ALA A 46 -15.20 4.45 14.34
CA ALA A 46 -16.59 4.06 14.56
C ALA A 46 -16.62 2.70 15.28
N ALA A 47 -17.22 2.66 16.46
CA ALA A 47 -17.41 1.43 17.23
C ALA A 47 -18.74 0.77 16.82
N SER A 48 -18.70 -0.55 16.50
CA SER A 48 -19.86 -1.28 16.00
C SER A 48 -20.96 -1.41 17.07
N THR A 49 -22.21 -1.06 16.68
CA THR A 49 -23.40 -1.31 17.51
C THR A 49 -23.94 -2.73 17.35
N ASP A 50 -23.57 -3.42 16.26
CA ASP A 50 -24.04 -4.78 15.96
C ASP A 50 -23.23 -5.86 16.68
N MET A 51 -22.09 -5.47 17.28
CA MET A 51 -21.30 -6.34 18.16
C MET A 51 -21.90 -6.35 19.59
N SER A 52 -21.70 -7.47 20.31
CA SER A 52 -21.93 -7.52 21.76
C SER A 52 -21.16 -6.40 22.48
N VAL A 53 -21.55 -6.05 23.69
CA VAL A 53 -20.81 -5.04 24.47
C VAL A 53 -19.36 -5.45 24.71
N GLU A 54 -19.11 -6.72 24.95
CA GLU A 54 -17.80 -7.29 25.23
C GLU A 54 -16.92 -7.28 23.97
N ASP A 55 -17.42 -7.79 22.85
CA ASP A 55 -16.70 -7.84 21.57
C ASP A 55 -16.38 -6.44 21.07
N ARG A 56 -17.33 -5.51 21.20
CA ARG A 56 -17.13 -4.11 20.84
C ARG A 56 -16.03 -3.47 21.70
N ALA A 57 -16.01 -3.73 23.01
CA ALA A 57 -15.00 -3.19 23.90
C ALA A 57 -13.62 -3.76 23.58
N TRP A 58 -13.53 -5.06 23.33
CA TRP A 58 -12.30 -5.74 22.95
C TRP A 58 -11.77 -5.24 21.59
N SER A 59 -12.63 -5.23 20.58
CA SER A 59 -12.27 -4.76 19.23
C SER A 59 -11.85 -3.30 19.24
N THR A 60 -12.62 -2.41 19.86
CA THR A 60 -12.30 -0.98 19.96
C THR A 60 -10.96 -0.74 20.65
N ARG A 61 -10.68 -1.48 21.74
CA ARG A 61 -9.39 -1.39 22.44
C ARG A 61 -8.24 -1.80 21.54
N GLY A 62 -8.33 -2.96 20.87
CA GLY A 62 -7.30 -3.44 19.96
C GLY A 62 -7.01 -2.44 18.83
N LEU A 63 -8.06 -1.89 18.20
CA LEU A 63 -7.92 -0.87 17.17
C LEU A 63 -7.15 0.37 17.67
N ILE A 64 -7.49 0.88 18.87
CA ILE A 64 -6.82 2.05 19.47
C ILE A 64 -5.37 1.72 19.83
N GLU A 65 -5.11 0.59 20.47
CA GLU A 65 -3.77 0.18 20.86
C GLU A 65 -2.85 -0.01 19.67
N GLY A 66 -3.29 -0.75 18.65
CA GLY A 66 -2.52 -0.98 17.41
C GLY A 66 -2.20 0.31 16.66
N PHE A 67 -3.19 1.18 16.50
CA PHE A 67 -3.00 2.47 15.85
C PHE A 67 -2.01 3.36 16.62
N ASN A 68 -2.16 3.46 17.95
CA ASN A 68 -1.30 4.28 18.79
C ASN A 68 0.14 3.76 18.85
N ASP A 69 0.35 2.45 18.94
CA ASP A 69 1.69 1.87 18.96
C ASP A 69 2.40 2.07 17.60
N HIS A 70 1.62 2.01 16.52
CA HIS A 70 2.16 2.29 15.19
C HIS A 70 2.49 3.78 14.97
N CYS A 71 1.70 4.69 15.55
CA CYS A 71 2.06 6.11 15.61
C CYS A 71 3.40 6.32 16.32
N LYS A 72 3.64 5.63 17.46
CA LYS A 72 4.92 5.71 18.19
C LYS A 72 6.09 5.22 17.32
N LEU A 73 5.91 4.11 16.60
CA LEU A 73 6.91 3.59 15.64
C LEU A 73 7.20 4.60 14.55
N ALA A 74 6.18 5.32 14.05
CA ALA A 74 6.32 6.38 13.07
C ALA A 74 6.92 7.69 13.64
N GLY A 75 7.19 7.76 14.95
CA GLY A 75 7.73 8.96 15.59
C GLY A 75 6.68 10.04 15.89
N THR A 76 5.39 9.69 15.82
CA THR A 76 4.27 10.60 16.11
C THR A 76 3.41 10.07 17.25
N LYS A 77 2.29 10.72 17.53
CA LYS A 77 1.31 10.24 18.52
C LYS A 77 -0.08 10.78 18.21
N VAL A 78 -1.09 10.00 18.62
CA VAL A 78 -2.48 10.46 18.57
C VAL A 78 -2.66 11.64 19.53
N ARG A 79 -3.12 12.76 18.96
CA ARG A 79 -3.35 14.02 19.73
C ARG A 79 -4.83 14.30 19.98
N GLY A 80 -5.71 13.60 19.28
CA GLY A 80 -7.15 13.76 19.36
C GLY A 80 -7.84 12.92 18.32
N GLY A 81 -9.03 13.31 17.91
CA GLY A 81 -9.84 12.62 16.92
C GLY A 81 -11.30 12.51 17.38
N GLN A 82 -12.03 11.53 16.84
CA GLN A 82 -13.43 11.32 17.15
C GLN A 82 -13.76 9.83 17.17
N THR A 83 -14.54 9.43 18.17
CA THR A 83 -15.18 8.10 18.22
C THR A 83 -16.68 8.26 18.14
N VAL A 84 -17.30 7.52 17.22
CA VAL A 84 -18.77 7.50 17.04
C VAL A 84 -19.28 6.07 17.12
N LYS A 85 -20.60 5.89 17.23
CA LYS A 85 -21.28 4.60 17.08
C LYS A 85 -21.77 4.42 15.65
N ASN A 86 -21.62 3.24 15.10
CA ASN A 86 -22.07 2.87 13.76
C ASN A 86 -22.40 1.37 13.75
N PRO A 87 -23.26 0.85 12.86
CA PRO A 87 -23.54 -0.59 12.79
C PRO A 87 -22.27 -1.45 12.58
N TRP A 88 -21.31 -0.99 11.81
CA TRP A 88 -20.01 -1.65 11.58
C TRP A 88 -18.83 -0.78 11.99
N PRO A 89 -17.68 -1.39 12.31
CA PRO A 89 -16.48 -0.62 12.70
C PRO A 89 -15.89 0.11 11.49
N ILE A 90 -15.36 1.30 11.74
CA ILE A 90 -14.54 2.07 10.79
C ILE A 90 -13.34 2.59 11.56
N ILE A 91 -12.17 2.58 10.92
CA ILE A 91 -10.94 3.11 11.50
C ILE A 91 -10.15 3.91 10.46
N GLY A 92 -9.54 4.98 10.90
CA GLY A 92 -8.66 5.81 10.12
C GLY A 92 -8.15 6.99 10.93
N GLY A 93 -7.77 8.06 10.23
CA GLY A 93 -7.22 9.22 10.90
C GLY A 93 -7.00 10.40 9.98
N VAL A 94 -6.49 11.47 10.57
CA VAL A 94 -6.00 12.66 9.86
C VAL A 94 -4.56 12.88 10.28
N ALA A 95 -3.64 12.83 9.31
CA ALA A 95 -2.23 13.15 9.53
C ALA A 95 -1.90 14.54 8.99
N THR A 96 -1.16 15.30 9.76
CA THR A 96 -0.75 16.66 9.38
C THR A 96 0.73 16.85 9.64
N SER A 97 1.41 17.51 8.70
CA SER A 97 2.81 17.90 8.83
C SER A 97 3.02 19.34 8.36
N VAL A 98 4.00 20.02 8.95
CA VAL A 98 4.41 21.38 8.58
C VAL A 98 5.83 21.30 8.04
N VAL A 99 5.96 21.41 6.73
CA VAL A 99 7.23 21.27 6.01
C VAL A 99 7.44 22.45 5.07
N LYS A 100 8.67 22.70 4.67
CA LYS A 100 8.98 23.67 3.62
C LYS A 100 8.67 23.06 2.25
N ASN A 101 8.32 23.90 1.27
CA ASN A 101 8.06 23.43 -0.09
C ASN A 101 9.26 22.72 -0.72
N GLU A 102 10.48 23.15 -0.40
CA GLU A 102 11.73 22.58 -0.89
C GLU A 102 12.03 21.18 -0.34
N ASP A 103 11.40 20.79 0.78
CA ASP A 103 11.56 19.49 1.42
C ASP A 103 10.56 18.46 0.90
N MET A 104 9.64 18.85 0.00
CA MET A 104 8.62 17.97 -0.57
C MET A 104 8.99 17.49 -1.96
N ILE A 105 8.66 16.25 -2.24
CA ILE A 105 8.68 15.69 -3.59
C ILE A 105 7.30 15.90 -4.20
N MET A 106 7.22 16.80 -5.17
CA MET A 106 5.95 17.06 -5.86
C MET A 106 5.67 15.95 -6.90
N PRO A 107 4.44 15.46 -7.01
CA PRO A 107 4.10 14.33 -7.88
C PRO A 107 3.95 14.75 -9.36
N VAL A 108 4.80 15.67 -9.85
CA VAL A 108 4.63 16.32 -11.16
C VAL A 108 5.93 16.44 -11.97
N ASN A 109 7.07 15.97 -11.46
CA ASN A 109 8.39 16.24 -12.01
C ASN A 109 9.08 15.02 -12.65
N ALA A 110 8.36 13.93 -12.93
CA ALA A 110 8.94 12.79 -13.65
C ALA A 110 9.37 13.21 -15.06
N VAL A 111 10.49 12.67 -15.51
CA VAL A 111 11.09 13.01 -16.80
C VAL A 111 11.35 11.75 -17.63
N PRO A 112 11.37 11.85 -18.96
CA PRO A 112 11.80 10.73 -19.82
C PRO A 112 13.18 10.24 -19.43
N GLY A 113 13.33 8.91 -19.30
CA GLY A 113 14.56 8.26 -18.83
C GLY A 113 14.54 7.85 -17.36
N ASP A 114 13.55 8.31 -16.58
CA ASP A 114 13.31 7.77 -15.24
C ASP A 114 12.89 6.31 -15.30
N VAL A 115 13.13 5.59 -14.21
CA VAL A 115 12.53 4.29 -13.95
C VAL A 115 11.42 4.41 -12.91
N LEU A 116 10.51 3.43 -12.89
CA LEU A 116 9.44 3.31 -11.90
C LEU A 116 9.81 2.25 -10.87
N VAL A 117 9.92 2.64 -9.61
CA VAL A 117 10.19 1.74 -8.48
C VAL A 117 8.93 1.49 -7.69
N LEU A 118 8.65 0.23 -7.34
CA LEU A 118 7.56 -0.16 -6.43
C LEU A 118 8.16 -0.76 -5.15
N THR A 119 7.71 -0.29 -3.98
CA THR A 119 8.33 -0.63 -2.68
C THR A 119 7.62 -1.74 -1.89
N LYS A 120 6.44 -2.19 -2.30
CA LYS A 120 5.71 -3.32 -1.72
C LYS A 120 5.09 -4.16 -2.84
N PRO A 121 4.91 -5.47 -2.63
CA PRO A 121 4.26 -6.32 -3.64
C PRO A 121 2.77 -6.02 -3.76
N LEU A 122 2.19 -6.45 -4.88
CA LEU A 122 0.76 -6.38 -5.20
C LEU A 122 0.03 -7.66 -4.75
N GLY A 123 -1.29 -7.57 -4.58
CA GLY A 123 -2.16 -8.72 -4.34
C GLY A 123 -2.79 -8.79 -2.95
N THR A 124 -2.74 -7.72 -2.15
CA THR A 124 -3.33 -7.70 -0.80
C THR A 124 -4.83 -7.97 -0.80
N GLN A 125 -5.58 -7.46 -1.78
CA GLN A 125 -7.01 -7.75 -1.94
C GLN A 125 -7.28 -9.24 -2.18
N VAL A 126 -6.49 -9.87 -3.05
CA VAL A 126 -6.64 -11.30 -3.35
C VAL A 126 -6.32 -12.13 -2.10
N CYS A 127 -5.23 -11.80 -1.38
CA CYS A 127 -4.86 -12.46 -0.11
C CYS A 127 -5.98 -12.39 0.93
N ALA A 128 -6.57 -11.21 1.13
CA ALA A 128 -7.65 -11.01 2.10
C ALA A 128 -8.88 -11.85 1.75
N ASN A 129 -9.31 -11.83 0.48
CA ASN A 129 -10.44 -12.65 0.01
C ASN A 129 -10.13 -14.14 0.09
N PHE A 130 -8.95 -14.56 -0.33
CA PHE A 130 -8.50 -15.95 -0.29
C PHE A 130 -8.54 -16.51 1.14
N HIS A 131 -8.06 -15.73 2.12
CA HIS A 131 -8.14 -16.10 3.54
C HIS A 131 -9.57 -16.15 4.06
N GLN A 132 -10.42 -15.16 3.75
CA GLN A 132 -11.83 -15.15 4.17
C GLN A 132 -12.59 -16.36 3.64
N TRP A 133 -12.26 -16.86 2.45
CA TRP A 133 -12.93 -18.02 1.84
C TRP A 133 -12.71 -19.33 2.58
N ILE A 134 -11.67 -19.44 3.42
CA ILE A 134 -11.48 -20.59 4.33
C ILE A 134 -12.75 -20.85 5.17
N ARG A 135 -13.48 -19.78 5.54
CA ARG A 135 -14.72 -19.84 6.34
C ARG A 135 -15.99 -19.87 5.50
N GLN A 136 -15.87 -19.94 4.18
CA GLN A 136 -16.98 -19.89 3.23
C GLN A 136 -16.92 -21.11 2.29
N PRO A 137 -17.49 -22.28 2.69
CA PRO A 137 -17.31 -23.55 1.96
C PRO A 137 -17.66 -23.47 0.47
N GLU A 138 -18.73 -22.76 0.11
CA GLU A 138 -19.17 -22.60 -1.30
C GLU A 138 -18.15 -21.82 -2.14
N LYS A 139 -17.42 -20.89 -1.53
CA LYS A 139 -16.34 -20.15 -2.21
C LYS A 139 -15.06 -20.95 -2.22
N TRP A 140 -14.74 -21.65 -1.12
CA TRP A 140 -13.54 -22.48 -1.03
C TRP A 140 -13.54 -23.60 -2.08
N GLN A 141 -14.66 -24.27 -2.31
CA GLN A 141 -14.83 -25.30 -3.34
C GLN A 141 -14.38 -24.87 -4.74
N LYS A 142 -14.42 -23.57 -5.03
CA LYS A 142 -13.98 -23.05 -6.34
C LYS A 142 -12.47 -23.09 -6.51
N ILE A 143 -11.70 -23.17 -5.44
CA ILE A 143 -10.22 -23.08 -5.44
C ILE A 143 -9.52 -24.24 -4.72
N GLU A 144 -10.25 -25.15 -4.05
CA GLU A 144 -9.67 -26.25 -3.25
C GLU A 144 -8.77 -27.19 -4.04
N THR A 145 -8.96 -27.27 -5.37
CA THR A 145 -8.13 -28.10 -6.27
C THR A 145 -6.79 -27.48 -6.61
N ILE A 146 -6.62 -26.17 -6.36
CA ILE A 146 -5.41 -25.43 -6.75
C ILE A 146 -4.70 -24.77 -5.57
N ALA A 147 -5.31 -24.77 -4.39
CA ALA A 147 -4.78 -24.08 -3.22
C ALA A 147 -5.18 -24.80 -1.91
N THR A 148 -4.38 -24.59 -0.88
CA THR A 148 -4.57 -25.13 0.46
C THR A 148 -4.91 -24.01 1.47
N HIS A 149 -5.52 -24.41 2.61
CA HIS A 149 -5.75 -23.47 3.72
C HIS A 149 -4.45 -22.90 4.28
N GLU A 150 -3.34 -23.65 4.24
CA GLU A 150 -2.03 -23.20 4.70
C GLU A 150 -1.46 -22.10 3.81
N GLU A 151 -1.53 -22.28 2.49
CA GLU A 151 -1.14 -21.24 1.54
C GLU A 151 -1.97 -19.96 1.74
N ALA A 152 -3.28 -20.09 1.97
CA ALA A 152 -4.15 -18.93 2.23
C ALA A 152 -3.75 -18.18 3.51
N ARG A 153 -3.46 -18.91 4.59
CA ARG A 153 -3.00 -18.28 5.85
C ARG A 153 -1.63 -17.63 5.71
N THR A 154 -0.70 -18.29 5.03
CA THR A 154 0.66 -17.77 4.81
C THR A 154 0.65 -16.50 3.95
N ALA A 155 -0.08 -16.52 2.83
CA ALA A 155 -0.22 -15.34 1.98
C ALA A 155 -0.89 -14.17 2.71
N PHE A 156 -1.94 -14.44 3.50
CA PHE A 156 -2.63 -13.42 4.27
C PHE A 156 -1.78 -12.85 5.40
N ALA A 157 -1.02 -13.69 6.11
CA ALA A 157 -0.08 -13.22 7.13
C ALA A 157 0.98 -12.30 6.53
N TYR A 158 1.53 -12.65 5.37
CA TYR A 158 2.47 -11.81 4.65
C TYR A 158 1.84 -10.49 4.18
N ALA A 159 0.64 -10.55 3.58
CA ALA A 159 -0.09 -9.35 3.16
C ALA A 159 -0.39 -8.42 4.35
N THR A 160 -0.80 -8.97 5.50
CA THR A 160 -1.06 -8.22 6.74
C THR A 160 0.19 -7.46 7.20
N LYS A 161 1.33 -8.13 7.22
CA LYS A 161 2.63 -7.53 7.54
C LYS A 161 3.02 -6.43 6.54
N SER A 162 2.85 -6.70 5.24
CA SER A 162 3.11 -5.73 4.18
C SER A 162 2.22 -4.48 4.32
N MET A 163 0.92 -4.65 4.59
CA MET A 163 -0.01 -3.54 4.83
C MET A 163 0.36 -2.71 6.06
N ALA A 164 0.80 -3.35 7.14
CA ALA A 164 1.22 -2.67 8.36
C ALA A 164 2.59 -1.99 8.23
N ARG A 165 3.43 -2.36 7.27
CA ARG A 165 4.74 -1.72 7.09
C ARG A 165 4.59 -0.26 6.69
N LEU A 166 5.26 0.64 7.44
CA LEU A 166 5.30 2.06 7.09
C LEU A 166 6.10 2.30 5.80
N ASN A 167 5.62 3.17 4.94
CA ASN A 167 6.35 3.66 3.77
C ASN A 167 7.42 4.71 4.12
N ARG A 168 7.72 4.89 5.43
CA ARG A 168 8.61 5.92 5.97
C ARG A 168 10.03 5.85 5.43
N THR A 169 10.60 4.64 5.35
CA THR A 169 11.95 4.44 4.79
C THR A 169 12.00 4.92 3.35
N GLY A 170 11.01 4.53 2.53
CA GLY A 170 10.89 4.99 1.15
C GLY A 170 10.82 6.52 1.06
N ALA A 171 9.98 7.17 1.89
CA ALA A 171 9.85 8.63 1.93
C ALA A 171 11.19 9.33 2.20
N ARG A 172 11.92 8.86 3.22
CA ARG A 172 13.25 9.41 3.55
C ARG A 172 14.25 9.22 2.43
N LEU A 173 14.28 8.04 1.83
CA LEU A 173 15.22 7.71 0.77
C LEU A 173 14.89 8.42 -0.55
N MET A 174 13.62 8.65 -0.88
CA MET A 174 13.24 9.48 -2.02
C MET A 174 13.86 10.88 -1.97
N ARG A 175 13.87 11.53 -0.79
CA ARG A 175 14.55 12.82 -0.63
C ARG A 175 16.07 12.69 -0.78
N LYS A 176 16.66 11.68 -0.12
CA LYS A 176 18.10 11.42 -0.19
C LYS A 176 18.61 11.22 -1.61
N TYR A 177 17.83 10.52 -2.43
CA TYR A 177 18.18 10.16 -3.81
C TYR A 177 17.48 11.00 -4.88
N HIS A 178 16.87 12.13 -4.46
CA HIS A 178 16.26 13.12 -5.34
C HIS A 178 15.25 12.53 -6.34
N ALA A 179 14.30 11.76 -5.86
CA ALA A 179 13.20 11.24 -6.66
C ALA A 179 12.39 12.40 -7.28
N HIS A 180 11.87 12.19 -8.49
CA HIS A 180 11.19 13.22 -9.25
C HIS A 180 9.69 13.28 -9.00
N ALA A 181 9.05 12.12 -8.84
CA ALA A 181 7.62 12.05 -8.53
C ALA A 181 7.28 10.75 -7.79
N CYS A 182 6.21 10.77 -7.01
CA CYS A 182 5.74 9.60 -6.28
C CYS A 182 4.24 9.67 -6.04
N THR A 183 3.63 8.50 -5.91
CA THR A 183 2.32 8.25 -5.30
C THR A 183 2.41 6.95 -4.49
N ASP A 184 1.53 6.76 -3.52
CA ASP A 184 1.30 5.42 -2.97
C ASP A 184 0.27 4.66 -3.80
N VAL A 185 0.22 3.34 -3.64
CA VAL A 185 -0.67 2.46 -4.41
C VAL A 185 -1.73 1.90 -3.49
N THR A 186 -2.99 2.28 -3.70
CA THR A 186 -4.11 1.86 -2.86
C THR A 186 -5.32 1.39 -3.68
N GLY A 187 -6.51 1.90 -3.43
CA GLY A 187 -7.79 1.40 -3.91
C GLY A 187 -7.98 1.34 -5.44
N PHE A 188 -7.28 2.16 -6.21
CA PHE A 188 -7.35 2.14 -7.68
C PHE A 188 -6.39 1.12 -8.32
N GLY A 189 -5.63 0.38 -7.51
CA GLY A 189 -4.59 -0.53 -7.98
C GLY A 189 -3.42 0.20 -8.65
N ILE A 190 -2.38 -0.56 -9.02
CA ILE A 190 -1.18 0.02 -9.64
C ILE A 190 -1.52 0.74 -10.97
N ALA A 191 -2.47 0.21 -11.76
CA ALA A 191 -2.86 0.82 -13.02
C ALA A 191 -3.50 2.20 -12.83
N GLY A 192 -4.46 2.33 -11.90
CA GLY A 192 -5.14 3.61 -11.65
C GLY A 192 -4.22 4.65 -11.02
N HIS A 193 -3.41 4.27 -10.04
CA HIS A 193 -2.49 5.19 -9.39
C HIS A 193 -1.37 5.65 -10.32
N SER A 194 -0.79 4.74 -11.14
CA SER A 194 0.23 5.12 -12.12
C SER A 194 -0.32 6.01 -13.22
N ASP A 195 -1.55 5.78 -13.67
CA ASP A 195 -2.19 6.60 -14.70
C ASP A 195 -2.51 8.02 -14.18
N ASN A 196 -3.00 8.11 -12.94
CA ASN A 196 -3.20 9.39 -12.27
C ASN A 196 -1.88 10.15 -12.11
N LEU A 197 -0.81 9.48 -11.67
CA LEU A 197 0.50 10.09 -11.54
C LEU A 197 1.03 10.56 -12.90
N ALA A 198 0.95 9.73 -13.95
CA ALA A 198 1.41 10.08 -15.30
C ALA A 198 0.66 11.29 -15.87
N LYS A 199 -0.66 11.33 -15.74
CA LYS A 199 -1.51 12.44 -16.23
C LYS A 199 -1.21 13.79 -15.60
N ASN A 200 -0.68 13.79 -14.38
CA ASN A 200 -0.34 15.01 -13.65
C ASN A 200 1.09 15.50 -13.89
N GLN A 201 1.89 14.82 -14.73
CA GLN A 201 3.26 15.25 -15.00
C GLN A 201 3.30 16.53 -15.83
N LEU A 202 4.25 17.42 -15.51
CA LEU A 202 4.49 18.66 -16.26
C LEU A 202 5.08 18.40 -17.64
N GLN A 203 5.88 17.36 -17.78
CA GLN A 203 6.42 16.93 -19.06
C GLN A 203 5.51 15.91 -19.75
N PRO A 204 5.49 15.85 -21.10
CA PRO A 204 4.79 14.81 -21.83
C PRO A 204 5.47 13.44 -21.63
N VAL A 205 4.81 12.55 -20.87
CA VAL A 205 5.38 11.25 -20.51
C VAL A 205 4.37 10.11 -20.58
N ILE A 206 4.87 8.93 -20.91
CA ILE A 206 4.18 7.65 -20.73
C ILE A 206 4.91 6.85 -19.65
N PHE A 207 4.17 6.39 -18.65
CA PHE A 207 4.66 5.41 -17.70
C PHE A 207 4.39 4.01 -18.25
N GLU A 208 5.45 3.29 -18.62
CA GLU A 208 5.36 1.92 -19.13
C GLU A 208 5.74 0.93 -18.03
N ILE A 209 4.78 0.15 -17.56
CA ILE A 209 4.99 -0.89 -16.55
C ILE A 209 5.20 -2.23 -17.27
N HIS A 210 6.34 -2.85 -17.05
CA HIS A 210 6.75 -4.10 -17.68
C HIS A 210 6.88 -5.28 -16.68
N THR A 211 6.80 -5.01 -15.37
CA THR A 211 6.98 -6.01 -14.32
C THR A 211 5.96 -5.80 -13.20
N LEU A 212 5.39 -6.88 -12.69
CA LEU A 212 4.47 -6.86 -11.56
C LEU A 212 4.98 -7.82 -10.47
N PRO A 213 5.53 -7.32 -9.36
CA PRO A 213 5.83 -8.13 -8.19
C PRO A 213 4.53 -8.46 -7.46
N ILE A 214 4.12 -9.71 -7.47
CA ILE A 214 2.85 -10.19 -6.92
C ILE A 214 3.14 -11.20 -5.81
N ILE A 215 2.39 -11.13 -4.71
CA ILE A 215 2.47 -12.10 -3.62
C ILE A 215 2.24 -13.50 -4.18
N GLU A 216 3.12 -14.44 -3.83
CA GLU A 216 3.15 -15.80 -4.35
C GLU A 216 1.78 -16.49 -4.31
N GLY A 217 1.41 -17.11 -5.43
CA GLY A 217 0.15 -17.83 -5.61
C GLY A 217 -1.06 -16.95 -5.94
N MET A 218 -1.03 -15.65 -5.69
CA MET A 218 -2.22 -14.78 -5.87
C MET A 218 -2.61 -14.62 -7.34
N ARG A 219 -1.63 -14.58 -8.23
CA ARG A 219 -1.90 -14.62 -9.67
C ARG A 219 -2.66 -15.89 -10.07
N LYS A 220 -2.19 -17.06 -9.62
CA LYS A 220 -2.83 -18.36 -9.92
C LYS A 220 -4.28 -18.42 -9.46
N ILE A 221 -4.57 -17.87 -8.28
CA ILE A 221 -5.93 -17.79 -7.73
C ILE A 221 -6.80 -16.88 -8.59
N ASP A 222 -6.34 -15.68 -8.94
CA ASP A 222 -7.12 -14.72 -9.73
C ASP A 222 -7.40 -15.25 -11.15
N GLU A 223 -6.38 -15.81 -11.82
CA GLU A 223 -6.54 -16.43 -13.15
C GLU A 223 -7.53 -17.60 -13.16
N HIS A 224 -7.46 -18.48 -12.13
CA HIS A 224 -8.40 -19.61 -12.00
C HIS A 224 -9.86 -19.15 -11.82
N LEU A 225 -10.04 -18.00 -11.21
CA LEU A 225 -11.35 -17.38 -11.01
C LEU A 225 -11.76 -16.44 -12.16
N GLY A 226 -11.11 -16.55 -13.32
CA GLY A 226 -11.41 -15.75 -14.50
C GLY A 226 -11.00 -14.29 -14.39
N ASN A 227 -9.93 -13.99 -13.65
CA ASN A 227 -9.43 -12.64 -13.37
C ASN A 227 -10.45 -11.74 -12.67
N ASN A 228 -11.10 -12.28 -11.65
CA ASN A 228 -12.17 -11.62 -10.90
C ASN A 228 -11.69 -10.30 -10.25
N TRP A 229 -10.44 -10.27 -9.78
CA TRP A 229 -9.82 -9.07 -9.19
C TRP A 229 -8.95 -8.29 -10.17
N LYS A 230 -8.74 -8.79 -11.39
CA LYS A 230 -7.94 -8.12 -12.43
C LYS A 230 -6.52 -7.79 -11.96
N LEU A 231 -5.91 -8.69 -11.19
CA LEU A 231 -4.61 -8.47 -10.55
C LEU A 231 -3.49 -8.22 -11.58
N THR A 232 -3.40 -9.05 -12.63
CA THR A 232 -2.41 -8.90 -13.70
C THR A 232 -2.68 -7.71 -14.63
N SER A 233 -3.91 -7.17 -14.62
CA SER A 233 -4.25 -5.90 -15.28
C SER A 233 -3.94 -4.68 -14.40
N GLY A 234 -3.46 -4.89 -13.17
CA GLY A 234 -3.12 -3.83 -12.23
C GLY A 234 -4.30 -3.09 -11.61
N LEU A 235 -5.53 -3.60 -11.78
CA LEU A 235 -6.76 -2.97 -11.27
C LEU A 235 -7.20 -3.52 -9.90
N SER A 236 -6.52 -4.56 -9.38
CA SER A 236 -6.76 -5.05 -8.02
C SER A 236 -6.40 -3.98 -7.01
N ALA A 237 -7.32 -3.71 -6.08
CA ALA A 237 -7.09 -2.74 -5.02
C ALA A 237 -5.99 -3.21 -4.06
N GLU A 238 -5.22 -2.27 -3.56
CA GLU A 238 -4.27 -2.51 -2.47
C GLU A 238 -4.72 -1.74 -1.22
N THR A 239 -4.41 -2.27 -0.06
CA THR A 239 -4.58 -1.56 1.22
C THR A 239 -3.19 -1.25 1.75
N SER A 240 -2.94 0.01 2.08
CA SER A 240 -1.63 0.47 2.55
C SER A 240 -0.47 -0.10 1.70
N GLY A 241 -0.60 0.02 0.39
CA GLY A 241 0.36 -0.50 -0.59
C GLY A 241 1.69 0.24 -0.59
N GLY A 242 2.55 -0.09 -1.54
CA GLY A 242 3.87 0.51 -1.66
C GLY A 242 3.85 1.89 -2.32
N LEU A 243 4.98 2.57 -2.25
CA LEU A 243 5.23 3.76 -3.04
C LEU A 243 5.58 3.37 -4.48
N LEU A 244 5.00 4.09 -5.44
CA LEU A 244 5.37 4.09 -6.85
C LEU A 244 6.19 5.35 -7.11
N ILE A 245 7.49 5.19 -7.35
CA ILE A 245 8.46 6.27 -7.39
C ILE A 245 9.05 6.38 -8.79
N ALA A 246 9.01 7.58 -9.39
CA ALA A 246 9.72 7.89 -10.64
C ALA A 246 11.05 8.59 -10.30
N MET A 247 12.18 8.06 -10.79
CA MET A 247 13.50 8.57 -10.47
C MET A 247 14.58 8.06 -11.44
N PRO A 248 15.78 8.68 -11.48
CA PRO A 248 16.89 8.18 -12.30
C PRO A 248 17.33 6.76 -11.92
N GLU A 249 17.62 5.91 -12.92
CA GLU A 249 17.91 4.47 -12.73
C GLU A 249 19.07 4.22 -11.75
N ALA A 250 20.15 4.99 -11.83
CA ALA A 250 21.30 4.81 -10.93
C ALA A 250 20.89 5.04 -9.46
N ALA A 251 20.15 6.13 -9.20
CA ALA A 251 19.63 6.45 -7.87
C ALA A 251 18.59 5.43 -7.38
N ALA A 252 17.78 4.87 -8.29
CA ALA A 252 16.81 3.82 -7.98
C ALA A 252 17.48 2.54 -7.45
N LYS A 253 18.62 2.14 -8.03
CA LYS A 253 19.40 0.97 -7.58
C LYS A 253 19.93 1.16 -6.15
N GLU A 254 20.44 2.36 -5.84
CA GLU A 254 20.89 2.70 -4.49
C GLU A 254 19.72 2.73 -3.48
N LEU A 255 18.60 3.35 -3.86
CA LEU A 255 17.39 3.39 -3.04
C LEU A 255 16.88 1.98 -2.73
N ILE A 256 16.80 1.08 -3.71
CA ILE A 256 16.37 -0.31 -3.54
C ILE A 256 17.30 -1.05 -2.59
N SER A 257 18.61 -0.93 -2.77
CA SER A 257 19.61 -1.56 -1.90
C SER A 257 19.49 -1.10 -0.45
N GLU A 258 19.27 0.20 -0.22
CA GLU A 258 19.13 0.74 1.14
C GLU A 258 17.77 0.38 1.76
N ILE A 259 16.68 0.30 0.99
CA ILE A 259 15.40 -0.24 1.48
C ILE A 259 15.57 -1.69 1.94
N GLU A 260 16.27 -2.51 1.15
CA GLU A 260 16.51 -3.92 1.51
C GLU A 260 17.38 -4.05 2.75
N GLU A 261 18.37 -3.16 2.92
CA GLU A 261 19.21 -3.13 4.11
C GLU A 261 18.42 -2.71 5.36
N VAL A 262 17.59 -1.67 5.28
CA VAL A 262 16.88 -1.09 6.43
C VAL A 262 15.62 -1.86 6.77
N ASP A 263 14.74 -2.09 5.79
CA ASP A 263 13.43 -2.71 6.01
C ASP A 263 13.48 -4.24 5.92
N LYS A 264 14.62 -4.82 5.46
CA LYS A 264 14.74 -6.25 5.16
C LYS A 264 13.68 -6.77 4.19
N GLN A 265 13.21 -5.89 3.32
CA GLN A 265 12.17 -6.17 2.33
C GLN A 265 12.62 -5.68 0.95
N PRO A 266 12.31 -6.42 -0.12
CA PRO A 266 12.68 -6.02 -1.46
C PRO A 266 11.83 -4.84 -1.96
N ALA A 267 12.40 -4.14 -2.94
CA ALA A 267 11.72 -3.22 -3.83
C ALA A 267 12.19 -3.51 -5.28
N TRP A 268 11.44 -3.06 -6.26
CA TRP A 268 11.67 -3.46 -7.66
C TRP A 268 11.57 -2.30 -8.62
N ILE A 269 12.43 -2.26 -9.63
CA ILE A 269 12.18 -1.48 -10.85
C ILE A 269 11.10 -2.23 -11.64
N ILE A 270 9.94 -1.61 -11.80
CA ILE A 270 8.77 -2.22 -12.45
C ILE A 270 8.45 -1.62 -13.82
N GLY A 271 9.08 -0.52 -14.17
CA GLY A 271 8.76 0.20 -15.39
C GLY A 271 9.75 1.31 -15.69
N ARG A 272 9.41 2.09 -16.71
CA ARG A 272 10.20 3.23 -17.17
C ARG A 272 9.29 4.38 -17.62
N VAL A 273 9.87 5.57 -17.68
CA VAL A 273 9.21 6.79 -18.15
C VAL A 273 9.72 7.11 -19.55
N LEU A 274 8.81 7.16 -20.50
CA LEU A 274 9.09 7.43 -21.93
C LEU A 274 8.56 8.82 -22.30
N ALA A 275 9.17 9.47 -23.29
CA ALA A 275 8.62 10.67 -23.88
C ALA A 275 7.38 10.36 -24.74
N CYS A 276 6.45 11.30 -24.81
CA CYS A 276 5.30 11.25 -25.75
C CYS A 276 4.98 12.63 -26.31
N GLU A 277 3.96 12.71 -27.14
CA GLU A 277 3.46 14.00 -27.63
C GLU A 277 2.69 14.74 -26.52
N PRO A 278 2.71 16.08 -26.53
CA PRO A 278 1.96 16.88 -25.55
C PRO A 278 0.47 16.49 -25.48
N GLY A 279 -0.03 16.20 -24.28
CA GLY A 279 -1.42 15.81 -24.04
C GLY A 279 -1.69 14.30 -24.12
N GLU A 280 -0.67 13.48 -24.35
CA GLU A 280 -0.78 12.01 -24.37
C GLU A 280 -0.32 11.33 -23.08
N ASN A 281 -0.14 12.09 -22.00
CA ASN A 281 0.27 11.59 -20.71
C ASN A 281 -0.66 10.46 -20.22
N LYS A 282 -0.07 9.29 -19.96
CA LYS A 282 -0.80 8.09 -19.50
C LYS A 282 0.15 7.08 -18.88
N SER A 283 -0.42 6.10 -18.21
CA SER A 283 0.29 4.86 -17.86
C SER A 283 -0.24 3.67 -18.64
N VAL A 284 0.65 2.76 -18.98
CA VAL A 284 0.31 1.49 -19.65
C VAL A 284 1.02 0.34 -18.94
N ILE A 285 0.31 -0.75 -18.71
CA ILE A 285 0.91 -2.03 -18.33
C ILE A 285 1.06 -2.82 -19.64
N LEU A 286 2.25 -3.36 -19.89
CA LEU A 286 2.50 -4.16 -21.10
C LEU A 286 1.56 -5.39 -21.11
N PRO A 287 1.12 -5.85 -22.28
CA PRO A 287 0.18 -6.97 -22.39
C PRO A 287 0.65 -8.26 -21.72
N ASN A 288 1.96 -8.49 -21.67
CA ASN A 288 2.60 -9.64 -21.03
C ASN A 288 3.69 -9.15 -20.08
N PRO A 289 3.33 -8.57 -18.93
CA PRO A 289 4.31 -8.10 -17.97
C PRO A 289 5.05 -9.28 -17.35
N THR A 290 6.30 -9.08 -17.01
CA THR A 290 7.05 -10.06 -16.20
C THR A 290 6.41 -10.13 -14.81
N ILE A 291 6.02 -11.33 -14.38
CA ILE A 291 5.50 -11.53 -13.03
C ILE A 291 6.64 -12.04 -12.14
N ILE A 292 6.87 -11.33 -11.05
CA ILE A 292 7.77 -11.75 -9.98
C ILE A 292 6.90 -12.30 -8.85
N GLU A 293 6.94 -13.61 -8.62
CA GLU A 293 6.28 -14.23 -7.47
C GLU A 293 7.06 -13.91 -6.20
N VAL A 294 6.47 -13.07 -5.35
CA VAL A 294 7.11 -12.59 -4.12
C VAL A 294 6.79 -13.56 -2.99
N LYS A 295 7.79 -14.32 -2.58
CA LYS A 295 7.67 -15.31 -1.51
C LYS A 295 7.57 -14.64 -0.14
N PRO A 296 6.69 -15.15 0.75
CA PRO A 296 6.67 -14.73 2.14
C PRO A 296 8.04 -14.95 2.78
N ASN A 297 8.69 -13.87 3.22
CA ASN A 297 9.94 -13.98 3.96
C ASN A 297 9.64 -14.37 5.40
N GLN A 298 10.24 -15.48 5.89
CA GLN A 298 10.03 -15.98 7.26
C GLN A 298 10.64 -15.05 8.34
N ASN A 299 11.59 -14.19 7.98
CA ASN A 299 12.26 -13.25 8.88
C ASN A 299 11.54 -11.90 9.03
N PHE A 300 10.28 -11.83 8.64
CA PHE A 300 9.47 -10.62 8.73
C PHE A 300 8.77 -10.57 10.10
N ASP A 301 9.48 -10.08 11.12
CA ASP A 301 8.90 -9.82 12.44
C ASP A 301 8.20 -8.45 12.49
N PHE A 302 7.14 -8.35 13.33
CA PHE A 302 6.40 -7.09 13.55
C PHE A 302 7.16 -6.16 14.48
#